data_1b4a5f1641f13b12ed01b959f656dd70
#
_entry.id   1b4a5f1641f13b12ed01b959f656dd70
#
_cell.length_a   1.000
_cell.length_b   1.000
_cell.length_c   1.000
_cell.angle_alpha   90.00
_cell.angle_beta   90.00
_cell.angle_gamma   90.00
#
_symmetry.space_group_name_H-M   'P 1'
#
loop_
_entity.id
_entity.type
_entity.pdbx_description
1 polymer ?
#
loop_
_entity_poly.entity_id
_entity_poly.type
_entity_poly.pdbx_seq_one_letter_code
_entity_poly.pdbx_strand_id
1 'polypeptide(L)'
;AGADADDGARCGFYEAADFSPERVDGQEYALVRSYMAHHVGMSMVSVCNALKGYAMQNRFMRDDRMAAARCLLEEKIPTGASVFHDVELRETPQRAQRVTSATREIMEPNPVQPQMHLLTNGEWSVAVSDCGTSVSLYRESDITWRGGDLLRRPKGIFAVARAQEETLPLCRALDYRSGAEFSAQFSHTQARLTAWSKTLVGETLIQVHPRLPCEHRRYTVKNLGKERAHISLLIYFRALPCTRTGGEGASGIFQALFGAWI
;
A
#
# COMPACT_ATOMS: atom_id res chain seq x y z
N ALA A 1 46.94 8.53 11.28
CA ALA A 1 45.64 8.04 10.93
C ALA A 1 45.30 8.63 9.57
N GLY A 2 45.57 7.84 8.49
CA GLY A 2 45.26 8.22 7.14
C GLY A 2 43.74 8.11 6.94
N ALA A 3 43.10 9.25 6.85
CA ALA A 3 41.75 9.30 6.31
C ALA A 3 41.92 8.96 4.82
N ASP A 4 41.48 7.79 4.42
CA ASP A 4 41.25 7.49 3.02
C ASP A 4 40.26 8.52 2.50
N ALA A 5 40.80 9.51 1.79
CA ALA A 5 40.02 10.50 1.08
C ALA A 5 39.42 9.83 -0.14
N ASP A 6 38.47 8.94 0.08
CA ASP A 6 37.74 8.27 -0.97
C ASP A 6 36.32 8.85 -1.00
N ASP A 7 35.96 9.32 -2.16
CA ASP A 7 34.65 9.62 -2.79
C ASP A 7 33.36 9.81 -1.94
N GLY A 8 33.39 9.53 -0.63
CA GLY A 8 32.26 9.66 0.29
C GLY A 8 31.83 11.10 0.60
N ALA A 9 32.70 12.07 0.36
CA ALA A 9 32.41 13.48 0.68
C ALA A 9 31.33 14.11 -0.21
N ARG A 10 30.92 13.46 -1.30
CA ARG A 10 29.92 13.99 -2.24
C ARG A 10 28.48 13.83 -1.74
N CYS A 11 28.22 12.89 -0.83
CA CYS A 11 26.86 12.57 -0.39
C CYS A 11 26.57 12.91 1.09
N GLY A 12 27.53 13.46 1.81
CA GLY A 12 27.39 13.81 3.23
C GLY A 12 28.12 12.86 4.16
N PHE A 13 27.60 12.70 5.39
CA PHE A 13 28.22 11.83 6.39
C PHE A 13 27.79 10.38 6.20
N TYR A 14 28.70 9.45 6.51
CA TYR A 14 28.36 8.04 6.61
C TYR A 14 27.35 7.78 7.71
N GLU A 15 26.63 6.66 7.58
CA GLU A 15 25.50 6.32 8.41
C GLU A 15 25.85 6.21 9.90
N ALA A 16 26.88 5.45 10.22
CA ALA A 16 27.27 5.18 11.60
C ALA A 16 28.71 4.70 11.74
N ALA A 17 29.25 4.79 12.94
CA ALA A 17 30.37 4.01 13.41
C ALA A 17 29.85 2.88 14.30
N ASP A 18 30.13 1.63 13.94
CA ASP A 18 29.69 0.43 14.66
C ASP A 18 30.82 -0.01 15.59
N PHE A 19 30.53 -0.07 16.88
CA PHE A 19 31.45 -0.48 17.94
C PHE A 19 31.19 -1.93 18.43
N SER A 20 30.33 -2.70 17.73
CA SER A 20 30.01 -4.06 18.12
C SER A 20 31.25 -4.96 17.99
N PRO A 21 31.65 -5.70 19.05
CA PRO A 21 32.87 -6.51 19.03
C PRO A 21 32.97 -7.50 17.88
N GLU A 22 31.81 -8.01 17.40
CA GLU A 22 31.74 -8.97 16.30
C GLU A 22 32.04 -8.35 14.93
N ARG A 23 32.05 -7.01 14.83
CA ARG A 23 32.21 -6.28 13.55
C ARG A 23 33.49 -5.45 13.46
N VAL A 24 34.19 -5.29 14.57
CA VAL A 24 35.32 -4.34 14.66
C VAL A 24 36.65 -4.92 14.19
N ASP A 25 36.75 -6.24 14.06
CA ASP A 25 37.91 -6.98 13.54
C ASP A 25 39.28 -6.39 13.96
N GLY A 26 39.43 -6.12 15.27
CA GLY A 26 40.65 -5.56 15.86
C GLY A 26 40.86 -4.06 15.69
N GLN A 27 39.91 -3.33 15.14
CA GLN A 27 39.89 -1.87 15.06
C GLN A 27 39.04 -1.26 16.18
N GLU A 28 39.11 0.05 16.38
CA GLU A 28 38.32 0.75 17.39
C GLU A 28 36.82 0.78 17.02
N TYR A 29 36.50 0.86 15.73
CA TYR A 29 35.13 0.85 15.20
C TYR A 29 35.14 0.43 13.73
N ALA A 30 33.99 -0.07 13.24
CA ALA A 30 33.72 -0.33 11.84
C ALA A 30 32.85 0.80 11.24
N LEU A 31 33.29 1.40 10.14
CA LEU A 31 32.53 2.47 9.48
C LEU A 31 31.45 1.90 8.58
N VAL A 32 30.18 2.22 8.84
CA VAL A 32 29.05 1.85 8.00
C VAL A 32 29.00 2.81 6.80
N ARG A 33 29.59 2.39 5.68
CA ARG A 33 29.72 3.18 4.44
C ARG A 33 28.42 3.15 3.62
N SER A 34 27.32 3.64 4.20
CA SER A 34 26.03 3.82 3.53
C SER A 34 25.48 5.21 3.79
N TYR A 35 24.52 5.64 2.97
CA TYR A 35 23.85 6.93 3.10
C TYR A 35 22.35 6.69 3.13
N MET A 36 21.71 7.10 4.21
CA MET A 36 20.26 7.01 4.36
C MET A 36 19.62 8.39 4.25
N ALA A 37 18.84 8.60 3.20
CA ALA A 37 18.21 9.89 2.93
C ALA A 37 17.37 10.43 4.09
N HIS A 38 16.69 9.54 4.84
CA HIS A 38 15.90 9.94 5.99
C HIS A 38 16.76 10.42 7.17
N HIS A 39 17.92 9.83 7.44
CA HIS A 39 18.84 10.31 8.49
C HIS A 39 19.46 11.65 8.14
N VAL A 40 19.85 11.83 6.87
CA VAL A 40 20.31 13.12 6.38
C VAL A 40 19.20 14.17 6.51
N GLY A 41 17.97 13.81 6.12
CA GLY A 41 16.80 14.68 6.26
C GLY A 41 16.51 15.06 7.72
N MET A 42 16.56 14.10 8.63
CA MET A 42 16.38 14.35 10.07
C MET A 42 17.46 15.28 10.61
N SER A 43 18.72 15.10 10.21
CA SER A 43 19.82 15.98 10.60
C SER A 43 19.61 17.41 10.09
N MET A 44 19.20 17.57 8.82
CA MET A 44 18.89 18.89 8.25
C MET A 44 17.71 19.56 8.96
N VAL A 45 16.65 18.82 9.27
CA VAL A 45 15.51 19.34 10.04
C VAL A 45 15.93 19.77 11.44
N SER A 46 16.78 18.99 12.11
CA SER A 46 17.31 19.32 13.45
C SER A 46 18.13 20.61 13.41
N VAL A 47 19.04 20.75 12.45
CA VAL A 47 19.84 21.97 12.24
C VAL A 47 18.93 23.17 11.93
N CYS A 48 17.95 22.98 11.03
CA CYS A 48 16.98 24.03 10.71
C CYS A 48 16.19 24.48 11.96
N ASN A 49 15.75 23.54 12.78
CA ASN A 49 15.04 23.85 14.03
C ASN A 49 15.93 24.63 15.01
N ALA A 50 17.20 24.25 15.17
CA ALA A 50 18.14 24.94 16.04
C ALA A 50 18.43 26.37 15.57
N LEU A 51 18.65 26.57 14.26
CA LEU A 51 18.99 27.87 13.69
C LEU A 51 17.80 28.82 13.48
N LYS A 52 16.60 28.27 13.28
CA LYS A 52 15.38 29.03 12.94
C LYS A 52 14.29 28.98 14.02
N GLY A 53 14.65 28.71 15.27
CA GLY A 53 13.71 28.72 16.40
C GLY A 53 12.55 27.72 16.18
N TYR A 54 12.89 26.46 15.99
CA TYR A 54 11.91 25.36 15.84
C TYR A 54 10.96 25.50 14.65
N ALA A 55 11.44 26.07 13.53
CA ALA A 55 10.61 26.41 12.39
C ALA A 55 9.82 25.21 11.82
N MET A 56 10.42 24.03 11.74
CA MET A 56 9.75 22.83 11.20
C MET A 56 8.74 22.26 12.18
N GLN A 57 9.06 22.23 13.49
CA GLN A 57 8.13 21.83 14.54
C GLN A 57 6.93 22.77 14.60
N ASN A 58 7.16 24.08 14.52
CA ASN A 58 6.09 25.07 14.51
C ASN A 58 5.17 24.94 13.27
N ARG A 59 5.73 24.57 12.12
CA ARG A 59 4.94 24.31 10.92
C ARG A 59 4.08 23.05 11.09
N PHE A 60 4.66 21.99 11.64
CA PHE A 60 3.96 20.73 11.89
C PHE A 60 2.79 20.94 12.87
N MET A 61 3.00 21.71 13.95
CA MET A 61 1.99 21.99 14.96
C MET A 61 0.92 23.01 14.53
N ARG A 62 1.00 23.57 13.32
CA ARG A 62 -0.09 24.41 12.76
C ARG A 62 -1.25 23.58 12.23
N ASP A 63 -1.07 22.31 11.98
CA ASP A 63 -2.18 21.41 11.67
C ASP A 63 -2.96 21.13 12.95
N ASP A 64 -4.27 21.38 12.95
CA ASP A 64 -5.15 21.24 14.13
C ASP A 64 -5.15 19.82 14.70
N ARG A 65 -4.96 18.81 13.84
CA ARG A 65 -4.89 17.40 14.26
C ARG A 65 -3.60 17.13 15.03
N MET A 66 -2.49 17.73 14.59
CA MET A 66 -1.20 17.58 15.25
C MET A 66 -1.20 18.39 16.56
N ALA A 67 -1.78 19.56 16.58
CA ALA A 67 -1.97 20.36 17.77
C ALA A 67 -2.81 19.61 18.82
N ALA A 68 -3.87 18.92 18.42
CA ALA A 68 -4.68 18.10 19.32
C ALA A 68 -3.92 16.89 19.90
N ALA A 69 -2.96 16.34 19.15
CA ALA A 69 -2.13 15.22 19.60
C ALA A 69 -0.91 15.64 20.44
N ARG A 70 -0.70 16.94 20.68
CA ARG A 70 0.46 17.47 21.38
C ARG A 70 0.65 16.87 22.76
N CYS A 71 -0.42 16.66 23.50
CA CYS A 71 -0.37 16.07 24.84
C CYS A 71 0.28 14.68 24.85
N LEU A 72 0.12 13.89 23.80
CA LEU A 72 0.75 12.58 23.66
C LEU A 72 2.27 12.67 23.46
N LEU A 73 2.76 13.75 22.85
CA LEU A 73 4.19 13.99 22.65
C LEU A 73 4.88 14.54 23.92
N GLU A 74 4.11 15.11 24.83
CA GLU A 74 4.58 15.67 26.10
C GLU A 74 4.43 14.70 27.28
N GLU A 75 3.90 13.49 27.02
CA GLU A 75 3.73 12.47 28.05
C GLU A 75 5.08 12.05 28.63
N LYS A 76 5.25 12.29 29.92
CA LYS A 76 6.44 11.86 30.66
C LYS A 76 6.15 10.53 31.35
N ILE A 77 6.94 9.52 31.03
CA ILE A 77 6.90 8.25 31.74
C ILE A 77 7.34 8.55 33.19
N PRO A 78 6.51 8.31 34.22
CA PRO A 78 6.90 8.50 35.59
C PRO A 78 8.09 7.62 35.92
N THR A 79 9.21 8.22 36.35
CA THR A 79 10.45 7.52 36.74
C THR A 79 10.40 6.97 38.17
N GLY A 80 9.22 6.75 38.73
CA GLY A 80 9.07 6.23 40.07
C GLY A 80 7.97 5.20 40.19
N ALA A 81 8.35 4.03 40.67
CA ALA A 81 7.48 2.92 41.05
C ALA A 81 6.42 2.52 40.02
N SER A 82 6.71 1.51 39.23
CA SER A 82 5.71 0.76 38.53
C SER A 82 4.76 0.09 39.54
N VAL A 83 3.72 0.78 39.91
CA VAL A 83 2.59 0.13 40.58
C VAL A 83 1.87 -0.65 39.52
N PHE A 84 2.27 -1.90 39.31
CA PHE A 84 1.44 -2.86 38.60
C PHE A 84 0.23 -3.11 39.49
N HIS A 85 -0.80 -2.31 39.35
CA HIS A 85 -2.13 -2.76 39.72
C HIS A 85 -2.51 -3.79 38.64
N ASP A 86 -2.65 -5.04 39.05
CA ASP A 86 -3.48 -5.99 38.32
C ASP A 86 -4.88 -5.35 38.22
N VAL A 87 -5.04 -4.58 37.14
CA VAL A 87 -6.37 -4.17 36.72
C VAL A 87 -7.01 -5.46 36.21
N GLU A 88 -7.78 -6.13 37.07
CA GLU A 88 -8.78 -7.06 36.58
C GLU A 88 -9.53 -6.33 35.47
N LEU A 89 -9.21 -6.71 34.25
CA LEU A 89 -9.98 -6.26 33.08
C LEU A 89 -11.40 -6.81 33.27
N ARG A 90 -12.23 -6.09 34.02
CA ARG A 90 -13.67 -6.27 33.93
C ARG A 90 -14.00 -6.04 32.48
N GLU A 91 -14.26 -7.13 31.78
CA GLU A 91 -14.87 -7.09 30.47
C GLU A 91 -16.20 -6.34 30.60
N THR A 92 -16.13 -5.03 30.53
CA THR A 92 -17.33 -4.24 30.24
C THR A 92 -17.77 -4.72 28.87
N PRO A 93 -19.00 -5.28 28.74
CA PRO A 93 -19.47 -5.68 27.43
C PRO A 93 -19.41 -4.45 26.54
N GLN A 94 -18.41 -4.43 25.64
CA GLN A 94 -18.33 -3.40 24.64
C GLN A 94 -19.62 -3.52 23.83
N ARG A 95 -20.53 -2.61 24.11
CA ARG A 95 -21.70 -2.42 23.26
C ARG A 95 -21.16 -2.25 21.86
N ALA A 96 -21.39 -3.26 21.01
CA ALA A 96 -20.89 -3.24 19.64
C ALA A 96 -21.30 -1.90 19.03
N GLN A 97 -20.35 -0.98 18.97
CA GLN A 97 -20.54 0.24 18.21
C GLN A 97 -20.82 -0.23 16.80
N ARG A 98 -22.01 0.08 16.30
CA ARG A 98 -22.29 -0.07 14.88
C ARG A 98 -21.22 0.76 14.18
N VAL A 99 -20.19 0.09 13.70
CA VAL A 99 -19.22 0.70 12.82
C VAL A 99 -20.01 1.07 11.57
N THR A 100 -20.37 2.35 11.47
CA THR A 100 -20.88 2.88 10.22
C THR A 100 -19.75 2.72 9.22
N SER A 101 -19.93 1.78 8.32
CA SER A 101 -18.97 1.51 7.26
C SER A 101 -18.78 2.79 6.44
N ALA A 102 -17.74 3.55 6.74
CA ALA A 102 -17.41 4.72 5.95
C ALA A 102 -16.95 4.24 4.57
N THR A 103 -17.73 4.54 3.56
CA THR A 103 -17.35 4.32 2.17
C THR A 103 -16.58 5.54 1.69
N ARG A 104 -15.41 5.29 1.11
CA ARG A 104 -14.57 6.32 0.50
C ARG A 104 -14.77 6.27 -1.00
N GLU A 105 -15.22 7.37 -1.59
CA GLU A 105 -15.44 7.52 -3.03
C GLU A 105 -14.36 8.42 -3.64
N ILE A 106 -13.83 8.01 -4.79
CA ILE A 106 -12.80 8.70 -5.56
C ILE A 106 -13.31 8.78 -6.99
N MET A 107 -13.74 9.97 -7.40
CA MET A 107 -14.35 10.19 -8.72
C MET A 107 -13.31 10.33 -9.84
N GLU A 108 -12.09 10.75 -9.49
CA GLU A 108 -10.99 10.94 -10.44
C GLU A 108 -9.72 10.28 -9.90
N PRO A 109 -9.52 8.96 -10.15
CA PRO A 109 -8.31 8.27 -9.75
C PRO A 109 -7.07 8.90 -10.37
N ASN A 110 -6.09 9.27 -9.51
CA ASN A 110 -4.89 9.97 -9.95
C ASN A 110 -3.68 9.02 -9.99
N PRO A 111 -3.14 8.66 -11.19
CA PRO A 111 -1.99 7.77 -11.28
C PRO A 111 -0.69 8.31 -10.67
N VAL A 112 -0.59 9.63 -10.47
CA VAL A 112 0.58 10.27 -9.86
C VAL A 112 0.54 10.17 -8.34
N GLN A 113 -0.65 10.22 -7.75
CA GLN A 113 -0.89 10.12 -6.32
C GLN A 113 -2.04 9.16 -6.01
N PRO A 114 -1.89 7.85 -6.30
CA PRO A 114 -2.97 6.91 -6.09
C PRO A 114 -3.25 6.71 -4.61
N GLN A 115 -4.53 6.58 -4.29
CA GLN A 115 -4.98 6.24 -2.95
C GLN A 115 -5.03 4.72 -2.80
N MET A 116 -4.42 4.22 -1.74
CA MET A 116 -4.38 2.79 -1.45
C MET A 116 -5.50 2.36 -0.50
N HIS A 117 -5.96 1.13 -0.69
CA HIS A 117 -6.89 0.44 0.19
C HIS A 117 -6.41 -0.98 0.46
N LEU A 118 -6.57 -1.45 1.70
CA LEU A 118 -6.19 -2.78 2.13
C LEU A 118 -7.44 -3.59 2.48
N LEU A 119 -7.58 -4.75 1.85
CA LEU A 119 -8.55 -5.78 2.19
C LEU A 119 -7.79 -6.97 2.78
N THR A 120 -8.18 -7.45 3.96
CA THR A 120 -7.50 -8.57 4.60
C THR A 120 -8.42 -9.34 5.53
N ASN A 121 -8.16 -10.65 5.67
CA ASN A 121 -8.76 -11.51 6.69
C ASN A 121 -7.72 -12.05 7.69
N GLY A 122 -6.49 -11.48 7.69
CA GLY A 122 -5.37 -11.91 8.52
C GLY A 122 -4.44 -12.91 7.84
N GLU A 123 -4.95 -13.78 6.96
CA GLU A 123 -4.13 -14.73 6.19
C GLU A 123 -3.92 -14.30 4.73
N TRP A 124 -4.97 -13.78 4.10
CA TRP A 124 -4.93 -13.24 2.75
C TRP A 124 -5.08 -11.73 2.78
N SER A 125 -4.22 -11.04 2.05
CA SER A 125 -4.24 -9.58 1.98
C SER A 125 -4.16 -9.10 0.54
N VAL A 126 -4.96 -8.10 0.20
CA VAL A 126 -4.94 -7.41 -1.09
C VAL A 126 -4.79 -5.91 -0.85
N ALA A 127 -3.67 -5.36 -1.27
CA ALA A 127 -3.50 -3.92 -1.37
C ALA A 127 -3.89 -3.49 -2.79
N VAL A 128 -4.87 -2.60 -2.91
CA VAL A 128 -5.38 -2.11 -4.20
C VAL A 128 -5.40 -0.60 -4.22
N SER A 129 -4.99 0.01 -5.35
CA SER A 129 -5.11 1.44 -5.56
C SER A 129 -6.43 1.82 -6.24
N ASP A 130 -6.83 3.07 -6.13
CA ASP A 130 -7.94 3.66 -6.87
C ASP A 130 -7.77 3.56 -8.40
N CYS A 131 -6.51 3.52 -8.87
CA CYS A 131 -6.18 3.28 -10.27
C CYS A 131 -6.27 1.81 -10.68
N GLY A 132 -6.45 0.87 -9.75
CA GLY A 132 -6.61 -0.56 -10.01
C GLY A 132 -5.31 -1.36 -10.01
N THR A 133 -4.16 -0.76 -9.67
CA THR A 133 -2.96 -1.56 -9.37
C THR A 133 -3.17 -2.32 -8.08
N SER A 134 -2.67 -3.54 -7.98
CA SER A 134 -2.88 -4.34 -6.78
C SER A 134 -1.76 -5.33 -6.53
N VAL A 135 -1.62 -5.70 -5.26
CA VAL A 135 -0.72 -6.77 -4.80
C VAL A 135 -1.51 -7.69 -3.90
N SER A 136 -1.44 -8.97 -4.15
CA SER A 136 -2.07 -10.01 -3.33
C SER A 136 -0.99 -10.82 -2.62
N LEU A 137 -1.20 -11.05 -1.31
CA LEU A 137 -0.29 -11.78 -0.45
C LEU A 137 -1.07 -12.86 0.31
N TYR A 138 -0.43 -14.00 0.51
CA TYR A 138 -0.87 -15.04 1.42
C TYR A 138 0.17 -15.21 2.52
N ARG A 139 -0.16 -14.80 3.74
CA ARG A 139 0.79 -14.74 4.87
C ARG A 139 2.05 -13.96 4.46
N GLU A 140 3.20 -14.61 4.38
CA GLU A 140 4.48 -14.00 3.98
C GLU A 140 4.83 -14.22 2.49
N SER A 141 3.95 -14.87 1.72
CA SER A 141 4.18 -15.19 0.32
C SER A 141 3.54 -14.18 -0.61
N ASP A 142 4.30 -13.70 -1.57
CA ASP A 142 3.77 -12.87 -2.66
C ASP A 142 3.03 -13.77 -3.66
N ILE A 143 1.75 -13.49 -3.92
CA ILE A 143 0.92 -14.23 -4.86
C ILE A 143 0.96 -13.59 -6.24
N THR A 144 0.89 -12.27 -6.27
CA THR A 144 1.07 -11.50 -7.50
C THR A 144 2.41 -10.78 -7.49
N TRP A 145 2.96 -10.55 -8.68
CA TRP A 145 4.25 -9.86 -8.82
C TRP A 145 4.25 -8.50 -8.12
N ARG A 146 5.13 -8.32 -7.13
CA ARG A 146 5.29 -7.08 -6.37
C ARG A 146 6.48 -6.23 -6.81
N GLY A 147 7.42 -6.80 -7.57
CA GLY A 147 8.65 -6.10 -7.94
C GLY A 147 8.42 -4.83 -8.74
N GLY A 148 9.09 -3.75 -8.36
CA GLY A 148 9.06 -2.46 -9.03
C GLY A 148 8.09 -1.46 -8.43
N ASP A 149 8.04 -0.29 -9.05
CA ASP A 149 7.19 0.83 -8.66
C ASP A 149 5.74 0.58 -9.09
N LEU A 150 4.83 0.43 -8.13
CA LEU A 150 3.39 0.25 -8.39
C LEU A 150 2.77 1.46 -9.08
N LEU A 151 3.41 2.64 -8.99
CA LEU A 151 2.90 3.87 -9.55
C LEU A 151 3.26 4.01 -11.04
N ARG A 152 4.48 3.61 -11.41
CA ARG A 152 5.01 3.79 -12.78
C ARG A 152 4.76 2.60 -13.68
N ARG A 153 4.68 1.40 -13.11
CA ARG A 153 4.46 0.17 -13.87
C ARG A 153 3.28 -0.56 -13.25
N PRO A 154 2.09 -0.49 -13.86
CA PRO A 154 0.91 -1.10 -13.30
C PRO A 154 1.13 -2.60 -13.06
N LYS A 155 0.87 -3.03 -11.85
CA LYS A 155 0.99 -4.42 -11.38
C LYS A 155 -0.35 -4.85 -10.80
N GLY A 156 -0.64 -6.13 -10.92
CA GLY A 156 -1.84 -6.69 -10.33
C GLY A 156 -2.58 -7.63 -11.27
N ILE A 157 -3.86 -7.76 -11.03
CA ILE A 157 -4.81 -8.52 -11.87
C ILE A 157 -5.67 -7.51 -12.60
N PHE A 158 -5.62 -7.53 -13.90
CA PHE A 158 -6.26 -6.56 -14.78
C PHE A 158 -7.28 -7.22 -15.70
N ALA A 159 -8.30 -6.46 -16.07
CA ALA A 159 -9.26 -6.86 -17.06
C ALA A 159 -9.50 -5.76 -18.09
N VAL A 160 -9.72 -6.17 -19.33
CA VAL A 160 -10.04 -5.30 -20.45
C VAL A 160 -11.25 -5.90 -21.18
N ALA A 161 -12.28 -5.11 -21.37
CA ALA A 161 -13.44 -5.48 -22.19
C ALA A 161 -13.26 -4.93 -23.61
N ARG A 162 -13.61 -5.75 -24.61
CA ARG A 162 -13.62 -5.35 -26.02
C ARG A 162 -14.96 -5.67 -26.64
N ALA A 163 -15.58 -4.67 -27.23
CA ALA A 163 -16.78 -4.81 -28.02
C ALA A 163 -16.60 -4.18 -29.39
N GLN A 164 -16.65 -4.97 -30.47
CA GLN A 164 -16.37 -4.53 -31.82
C GLN A 164 -15.02 -3.79 -31.91
N GLU A 165 -15.02 -2.48 -32.17
CA GLU A 165 -13.81 -1.65 -32.24
C GLU A 165 -13.49 -0.93 -30.93
N GLU A 166 -14.42 -0.93 -29.98
CA GLU A 166 -14.22 -0.27 -28.69
C GLU A 166 -13.51 -1.18 -27.69
N THR A 167 -12.50 -0.63 -27.03
CA THR A 167 -11.76 -1.32 -25.97
C THR A 167 -11.83 -0.50 -24.70
N LEU A 168 -12.40 -1.08 -23.63
CA LEU A 168 -12.54 -0.46 -22.33
C LEU A 168 -11.64 -1.17 -21.31
N PRO A 169 -10.54 -0.52 -20.83
CA PRO A 169 -9.82 -0.98 -19.66
C PRO A 169 -10.71 -0.86 -18.43
N LEU A 170 -10.78 -1.92 -17.60
CA LEU A 170 -11.63 -1.88 -16.39
C LEU A 170 -10.95 -1.23 -15.19
N CYS A 171 -9.84 -0.52 -15.43
CA CYS A 171 -9.16 0.28 -14.41
C CYS A 171 -8.33 1.40 -15.06
N ARG A 172 -8.13 2.48 -14.31
CA ARG A 172 -7.39 3.67 -14.76
C ARG A 172 -5.92 3.39 -15.09
N ALA A 173 -5.29 2.43 -14.38
CA ALA A 173 -3.87 2.11 -14.57
C ALA A 173 -3.53 1.56 -15.96
N LEU A 174 -4.49 0.99 -16.67
CA LEU A 174 -4.32 0.50 -18.04
C LEU A 174 -4.73 1.51 -19.10
N ASP A 175 -5.31 2.64 -18.70
CA ASP A 175 -5.80 3.62 -19.66
C ASP A 175 -4.69 4.60 -20.06
N TYR A 176 -4.22 4.46 -21.27
CA TYR A 176 -3.25 5.37 -21.86
C TYR A 176 -3.90 6.38 -22.83
N ARG A 177 -5.04 6.07 -23.44
CA ARG A 177 -5.62 6.89 -24.51
C ARG A 177 -7.11 6.63 -24.81
N SER A 178 -7.82 5.85 -24.02
CA SER A 178 -9.22 5.49 -24.36
C SER A 178 -10.20 6.67 -24.21
N GLY A 179 -9.84 7.66 -23.40
CA GLY A 179 -10.76 8.74 -23.02
C GLY A 179 -11.92 8.25 -22.16
N ALA A 180 -11.78 7.09 -21.53
CA ALA A 180 -12.73 6.56 -20.57
C ALA A 180 -12.69 7.33 -19.25
N GLU A 181 -13.81 7.37 -18.55
CA GLU A 181 -13.92 7.93 -17.21
C GLU A 181 -13.77 6.78 -16.18
N PHE A 182 -13.23 7.09 -15.02
CA PHE A 182 -12.97 6.11 -13.99
C PHE A 182 -13.37 6.63 -12.61
N SER A 183 -13.85 5.72 -11.77
CA SER A 183 -14.00 5.99 -10.33
C SER A 183 -13.61 4.77 -9.50
N ALA A 184 -13.35 5.01 -8.23
CA ALA A 184 -13.11 3.97 -7.25
C ALA A 184 -13.95 4.20 -5.99
N GLN A 185 -14.43 3.11 -5.40
CA GLN A 185 -15.18 3.13 -4.15
C GLN A 185 -14.61 2.06 -3.22
N PHE A 186 -14.20 2.47 -2.03
CA PHE A 186 -13.61 1.60 -1.04
C PHE A 186 -14.48 1.51 0.21
N SER A 187 -14.74 0.30 0.66
CA SER A 187 -15.39 0.01 1.93
C SER A 187 -14.59 -1.04 2.70
N HIS A 188 -14.92 -1.31 3.96
CA HIS A 188 -14.19 -2.27 4.79
C HIS A 188 -14.10 -3.67 4.18
N THR A 189 -15.04 -4.06 3.34
CA THR A 189 -15.14 -5.44 2.81
C THR A 189 -14.88 -5.55 1.33
N GLN A 190 -14.77 -4.42 0.62
CA GLN A 190 -14.65 -4.45 -0.84
C GLN A 190 -14.01 -3.19 -1.43
N ALA A 191 -13.37 -3.38 -2.55
CA ALA A 191 -12.96 -2.33 -3.45
C ALA A 191 -13.72 -2.47 -4.77
N ARG A 192 -14.33 -1.38 -5.23
CA ARG A 192 -15.07 -1.32 -6.49
C ARG A 192 -14.41 -0.29 -7.39
N LEU A 193 -14.07 -0.69 -8.60
CA LEU A 193 -13.54 0.17 -9.64
C LEU A 193 -14.56 0.19 -10.78
N THR A 194 -14.89 1.37 -11.26
CA THR A 194 -15.84 1.51 -12.36
C THR A 194 -15.20 2.31 -13.49
N ALA A 195 -15.42 1.87 -14.71
CA ALA A 195 -14.95 2.49 -15.94
C ALA A 195 -16.11 2.74 -16.88
N TRP A 196 -16.16 3.91 -17.49
CA TRP A 196 -17.20 4.28 -18.46
C TRP A 196 -16.57 4.68 -19.78
N SER A 197 -17.15 4.21 -20.84
CA SER A 197 -16.90 4.67 -22.19
C SER A 197 -18.21 5.11 -22.85
N LYS A 198 -18.18 5.37 -24.15
CA LYS A 198 -19.38 5.80 -24.87
C LYS A 198 -20.48 4.75 -24.89
N THR A 199 -20.10 3.48 -25.03
CA THR A 199 -21.07 2.37 -25.21
C THR A 199 -20.97 1.29 -24.15
N LEU A 200 -19.93 1.30 -23.32
CA LEU A 200 -19.70 0.28 -22.31
C LEU A 200 -19.55 0.89 -20.91
N VAL A 201 -20.04 0.15 -19.94
CA VAL A 201 -19.69 0.34 -18.52
C VAL A 201 -19.08 -0.95 -18.00
N GLY A 202 -17.92 -0.83 -17.39
CA GLY A 202 -17.22 -1.94 -16.76
C GLY A 202 -17.08 -1.73 -15.25
N GLU A 203 -17.30 -2.76 -14.46
CA GLU A 203 -17.10 -2.77 -13.01
C GLU A 203 -16.17 -3.91 -12.62
N THR A 204 -15.21 -3.62 -11.77
CA THR A 204 -14.38 -4.60 -11.07
C THR A 204 -14.67 -4.53 -9.58
N LEU A 205 -15.19 -5.62 -9.00
CA LEU A 205 -15.40 -5.75 -7.57
C LEU A 205 -14.37 -6.71 -7.00
N ILE A 206 -13.62 -6.26 -5.98
CA ILE A 206 -12.56 -7.02 -5.31
C ILE A 206 -12.97 -7.22 -3.86
N GLN A 207 -12.94 -8.46 -3.39
CA GLN A 207 -13.26 -8.83 -2.02
C GLN A 207 -12.30 -9.92 -1.54
N VAL A 208 -11.96 -9.91 -0.25
CA VAL A 208 -11.26 -11.00 0.42
C VAL A 208 -12.30 -11.83 1.16
N HIS A 209 -12.25 -13.16 1.00
CA HIS A 209 -13.16 -14.05 1.68
C HIS A 209 -12.96 -13.99 3.20
N PRO A 210 -14.02 -13.89 4.04
CA PRO A 210 -13.87 -13.67 5.48
C PRO A 210 -13.14 -14.80 6.23
N ARG A 211 -13.18 -16.04 5.74
CA ARG A 211 -12.64 -17.22 6.43
C ARG A 211 -11.65 -18.04 5.60
N LEU A 212 -11.66 -17.91 4.28
CA LEU A 212 -10.77 -18.66 3.40
C LEU A 212 -9.63 -17.75 2.93
N PRO A 213 -8.41 -18.27 2.78
CA PRO A 213 -7.29 -17.48 2.30
C PRO A 213 -7.37 -17.29 0.77
N CYS A 214 -8.34 -16.54 0.32
CA CYS A 214 -8.54 -16.23 -1.09
C CYS A 214 -9.20 -14.87 -1.30
N GLU A 215 -9.01 -14.32 -2.48
CA GLU A 215 -9.73 -13.16 -2.99
C GLU A 215 -10.70 -13.57 -4.09
N HIS A 216 -11.76 -12.79 -4.20
CA HIS A 216 -12.73 -12.91 -5.26
C HIS A 216 -12.76 -11.60 -6.05
N ARG A 217 -12.63 -11.71 -7.37
CA ARG A 217 -12.77 -10.58 -8.30
C ARG A 217 -13.92 -10.86 -9.24
N ARG A 218 -14.91 -9.98 -9.25
CA ARG A 218 -16.04 -10.03 -10.17
C ARG A 218 -15.93 -8.89 -11.17
N TYR A 219 -15.96 -9.25 -12.44
CA TYR A 219 -15.97 -8.32 -13.56
C TYR A 219 -17.36 -8.29 -14.15
N THR A 220 -17.95 -7.13 -14.26
CA THR A 220 -19.27 -6.92 -14.86
C THR A 220 -19.11 -5.92 -15.99
N VAL A 221 -19.60 -6.25 -17.17
CA VAL A 221 -19.60 -5.35 -18.33
C VAL A 221 -21.03 -5.20 -18.82
N LYS A 222 -21.47 -3.96 -19.01
CA LYS A 222 -22.78 -3.61 -19.52
C LYS A 222 -22.63 -2.84 -20.82
N ASN A 223 -23.41 -3.25 -21.83
CA ASN A 223 -23.57 -2.49 -23.05
C ASN A 223 -24.65 -1.43 -22.85
N LEU A 224 -24.30 -0.16 -23.04
CA LEU A 224 -25.19 0.99 -23.01
C LEU A 224 -25.72 1.34 -24.40
N GLY A 225 -25.15 0.73 -25.45
CA GLY A 225 -25.58 0.92 -26.82
C GLY A 225 -26.97 0.32 -27.08
N LYS A 226 -27.63 0.78 -28.14
CA LYS A 226 -28.94 0.28 -28.55
C LYS A 226 -28.88 -1.06 -29.26
N GLU A 227 -27.74 -1.41 -29.84
CA GLU A 227 -27.53 -2.63 -30.61
C GLU A 227 -26.89 -3.71 -29.75
N ARG A 228 -27.14 -4.98 -30.11
CA ARG A 228 -26.46 -6.10 -29.48
C ARG A 228 -24.97 -6.07 -29.81
N ALA A 229 -24.12 -6.19 -28.78
CA ALA A 229 -22.68 -6.25 -28.94
C ALA A 229 -22.14 -7.59 -28.44
N HIS A 230 -21.20 -8.15 -29.18
CA HIS A 230 -20.40 -9.27 -28.70
C HIS A 230 -19.26 -8.71 -27.87
N ILE A 231 -19.20 -9.05 -26.58
CA ILE A 231 -18.20 -8.54 -25.65
C ILE A 231 -17.22 -9.67 -25.33
N SER A 232 -15.93 -9.40 -25.55
CA SER A 232 -14.82 -10.25 -25.13
C SER A 232 -14.18 -9.65 -23.89
N LEU A 233 -13.92 -10.47 -22.88
CA LEU A 233 -13.23 -10.06 -21.66
C LEU A 233 -11.87 -10.74 -21.60
N LEU A 234 -10.79 -9.95 -21.60
CA LEU A 234 -9.44 -10.42 -21.39
C LEU A 234 -9.02 -10.13 -19.95
N ILE A 235 -8.65 -11.16 -19.19
CA ILE A 235 -8.10 -11.04 -17.85
C ILE A 235 -6.62 -11.39 -17.90
N TYR A 236 -5.78 -10.51 -17.37
CA TYR A 236 -4.33 -10.68 -17.34
C TYR A 236 -3.80 -10.53 -15.91
N PHE A 237 -2.95 -11.46 -15.51
CA PHE A 237 -2.21 -11.37 -14.25
C PHE A 237 -0.88 -12.12 -14.34
N ARG A 238 0.06 -11.75 -13.48
CA ARG A 238 1.30 -12.48 -13.30
C ARG A 238 1.34 -13.06 -11.89
N ALA A 239 1.17 -14.36 -11.79
CA ALA A 239 1.33 -15.08 -10.54
C ALA A 239 2.82 -15.25 -10.22
N LEU A 240 3.18 -15.11 -8.95
CA LEU A 240 4.52 -15.34 -8.45
C LEU A 240 4.45 -16.01 -7.07
N PRO A 241 4.22 -17.33 -7.02
CA PRO A 241 4.27 -18.05 -5.77
C PRO A 241 5.73 -18.10 -5.30
N CYS A 242 6.11 -17.19 -4.42
CA CYS A 242 7.43 -17.10 -3.83
C CYS A 242 7.33 -16.75 -2.37
N THR A 243 8.02 -17.49 -1.51
CA THR A 243 8.16 -17.12 -0.11
C THR A 243 9.15 -15.98 0.03
N ARG A 244 8.86 -14.99 0.86
CA ARG A 244 9.76 -13.84 1.14
C ARG A 244 11.09 -14.27 1.78
N THR A 245 11.14 -15.42 2.38
CA THR A 245 12.27 -15.96 3.18
C THR A 245 13.09 -17.03 2.47
N GLY A 246 13.14 -17.07 1.14
CA GLY A 246 14.06 -17.96 0.40
C GLY A 246 14.00 -19.47 0.77
N GLY A 247 13.02 -19.90 1.54
CA GLY A 247 12.78 -21.29 1.88
C GLY A 247 12.01 -22.01 0.76
N GLU A 248 12.37 -23.26 0.52
CA GLU A 248 11.84 -24.11 -0.53
C GLU A 248 10.30 -24.08 -0.63
N GLY A 249 9.85 -23.91 -1.85
CA GLY A 249 8.54 -23.59 -2.32
C GLY A 249 7.35 -24.24 -1.62
N ALA A 250 6.47 -23.41 -1.12
CA ALA A 250 5.08 -23.80 -1.05
C ALA A 250 4.55 -23.87 -2.48
N SER A 251 4.39 -25.06 -3.03
CA SER A 251 3.63 -25.29 -4.26
C SER A 251 2.16 -24.99 -3.98
N GLY A 252 1.82 -23.70 -3.98
CA GLY A 252 0.45 -23.25 -3.90
C GLY A 252 -0.25 -23.63 -5.19
N ILE A 253 -1.24 -24.50 -5.12
CA ILE A 253 -2.11 -24.83 -6.23
C ILE A 253 -2.93 -23.58 -6.54
N PHE A 254 -2.59 -22.90 -7.64
CA PHE A 254 -3.44 -21.85 -8.18
C PHE A 254 -4.62 -22.49 -8.91
N GLN A 255 -5.78 -22.43 -8.31
CA GLN A 255 -7.03 -22.77 -8.98
C GLN A 255 -7.74 -21.47 -9.36
N ALA A 256 -7.56 -21.02 -10.59
CA ALA A 256 -8.36 -19.96 -11.16
C ALA A 256 -9.69 -20.57 -11.66
N LEU A 257 -10.77 -20.34 -10.94
CA LEU A 257 -12.11 -20.73 -11.36
C LEU A 257 -12.71 -19.56 -12.18
N PHE A 258 -12.81 -19.73 -13.48
CA PHE A 258 -13.52 -18.81 -14.35
C PHE A 258 -14.97 -19.25 -14.48
N GLY A 259 -15.89 -18.49 -13.92
CA GLY A 259 -17.33 -18.64 -14.16
C GLY A 259 -17.81 -17.49 -15.03
N ALA A 260 -18.30 -17.76 -16.23
CA ALA A 260 -19.01 -16.77 -17.04
C ALA A 260 -20.52 -16.94 -16.82
N TRP A 261 -21.19 -15.89 -16.41
CA TRP A 261 -22.65 -15.80 -16.38
C TRP A 261 -23.07 -14.83 -17.47
N ILE A 262 -23.83 -15.31 -18.42
CA ILE A 262 -24.38 -14.54 -19.56
C ILE A 262 -25.75 -14.01 -19.19
#